data_a5a9d0388546fcc48a46248cae1b2ec4
#
_entry.id   a5a9d0388546fcc48a46248cae1b2ec4
#
_cell.length_a   1.000
_cell.length_b   1.000
_cell.length_c   1.000
_cell.angle_alpha   90.00
_cell.angle_beta   90.00
_cell.angle_gamma   90.00
#
_symmetry.space_group_name_H-M   'P 1'
#
loop_
_entity.id
_entity.type
_entity.pdbx_description
1 polymer ?
#
loop_
_entity_poly.entity_id
_entity_poly.type
_entity_poly.pdbx_seq_one_letter_code
_entity_poly.pdbx_strand_id
1 'polypeptide(L)'
;MKIKDREELVLLQKQVLEANLLLYKSKLALHTWGNVSAISSDRSYYVIKPSGISYEKMKYSDMVPVDLENNVLETDLNPSSDTPTHSLLYKADPRIKAIVHTHSPFSVAWAQAGKEIPALGTTHADNFYGSIPCTNSLTDEQINGQYEHNTGVVIVDHFNKNNIDFIATPAVLVKEHGPFCWSNKSAEDAVKLAMTLEEVAKMAFYTKQINPDQSQANIVLQKKHYNRKHGKNAYYGQKQ
;
A
#
# COMPACT_ATOMS: atom_id res chain seq x y z
N MET A 1 5.32 -23.64 10.45
CA MET A 1 6.46 -23.03 11.20
C MET A 1 5.96 -22.56 12.55
N LYS A 2 6.77 -22.60 13.61
CA LYS A 2 6.40 -22.08 14.94
C LYS A 2 7.12 -20.75 15.17
N ILE A 3 6.37 -19.70 15.51
CA ILE A 3 6.94 -18.36 15.76
C ILE A 3 7.72 -18.40 17.07
N LYS A 4 9.01 -18.06 17.01
CA LYS A 4 9.92 -18.15 18.17
C LYS A 4 9.82 -16.93 19.09
N ASP A 5 9.78 -15.74 18.52
CA ASP A 5 9.67 -14.49 19.27
C ASP A 5 8.19 -14.11 19.48
N ARG A 6 7.70 -14.44 20.67
CA ARG A 6 6.31 -14.16 21.08
C ARG A 6 6.05 -12.68 21.39
N GLU A 7 7.06 -12.00 21.87
CA GLU A 7 6.95 -10.58 22.20
C GLU A 7 6.84 -9.75 20.91
N GLU A 8 7.67 -10.05 19.91
CA GLU A 8 7.58 -9.44 18.60
C GLU A 8 6.23 -9.71 17.94
N LEU A 9 5.73 -10.96 17.98
CA LEU A 9 4.42 -11.30 17.42
C LEU A 9 3.31 -10.44 18.03
N VAL A 10 3.22 -10.37 19.36
CA VAL A 10 2.18 -9.59 20.05
C VAL A 10 2.32 -8.10 19.76
N LEU A 11 3.54 -7.58 19.71
CA LEU A 11 3.79 -6.19 19.34
C LEU A 11 3.32 -5.90 17.91
N LEU A 12 3.67 -6.77 16.95
CA LEU A 12 3.29 -6.62 15.55
C LEU A 12 1.78 -6.73 15.37
N GLN A 13 1.11 -7.66 16.06
CA GLN A 13 -0.36 -7.76 16.06
C GLN A 13 -1.03 -6.48 16.57
N LYS A 14 -0.52 -5.85 17.63
CA LYS A 14 -1.02 -4.56 18.13
C LYS A 14 -0.82 -3.45 17.10
N GLN A 15 0.36 -3.33 16.51
CA GLN A 15 0.67 -2.33 15.49
C GLN A 15 -0.23 -2.47 14.26
N VAL A 16 -0.46 -3.71 13.80
CA VAL A 16 -1.32 -4.00 12.65
C VAL A 16 -2.78 -3.70 12.97
N LEU A 17 -3.27 -4.03 14.20
CA LEU A 17 -4.60 -3.63 14.62
C LEU A 17 -4.76 -2.11 14.62
N GLU A 18 -3.84 -1.37 15.27
CA GLU A 18 -3.88 0.10 15.35
C GLU A 18 -3.89 0.74 13.96
N ALA A 19 -3.07 0.23 13.05
CA ALA A 19 -3.02 0.69 11.65
C ALA A 19 -4.34 0.42 10.91
N ASN A 20 -4.94 -0.76 11.07
CA ASN A 20 -6.25 -1.07 10.49
C ASN A 20 -7.36 -0.17 11.08
N LEU A 21 -7.34 0.10 12.38
CA LEU A 21 -8.29 1.03 13.00
C LEU A 21 -8.08 2.48 12.53
N LEU A 22 -6.82 2.90 12.30
CA LEU A 22 -6.51 4.20 11.71
C LEU A 22 -7.06 4.30 10.28
N LEU A 23 -6.89 3.24 9.47
CA LEU A 23 -7.43 3.16 8.11
C LEU A 23 -8.95 3.37 8.10
N TYR A 24 -9.67 2.67 8.99
CA TYR A 24 -11.11 2.80 9.13
C TYR A 24 -11.53 4.20 9.60
N LYS A 25 -10.90 4.72 10.66
CA LYS A 25 -11.16 6.08 11.18
C LYS A 25 -10.91 7.17 10.13
N SER A 26 -9.95 6.95 9.24
CA SER A 26 -9.64 7.87 8.14
C SER A 26 -10.62 7.77 6.95
N LYS A 27 -11.65 6.92 7.05
CA LYS A 27 -12.68 6.69 6.02
C LYS A 27 -12.12 6.20 4.68
N LEU A 28 -10.96 5.56 4.70
CA LEU A 28 -10.35 4.92 3.53
C LEU A 28 -10.82 3.47 3.36
N ALA A 29 -11.49 2.92 4.36
CA ALA A 29 -12.10 1.60 4.36
C ALA A 29 -13.53 1.68 4.86
N LEU A 30 -14.44 0.95 4.22
CA LEU A 30 -15.84 0.79 4.62
C LEU A 30 -16.10 -0.67 4.98
N HIS A 31 -17.03 -0.92 5.91
CA HIS A 31 -17.43 -2.26 6.32
C HIS A 31 -16.22 -3.11 6.74
N THR A 32 -15.88 -4.15 5.96
CA THR A 32 -14.72 -5.02 6.17
C THR A 32 -13.63 -4.86 5.10
N TRP A 33 -13.84 -3.90 4.17
CA TRP A 33 -12.94 -3.67 3.03
C TRP A 33 -11.60 -3.11 3.46
N GLY A 34 -10.60 -3.33 2.62
CA GLY A 34 -9.26 -2.88 2.88
C GLY A 34 -8.57 -3.65 4.00
N ASN A 35 -7.29 -3.53 4.08
CA ASN A 35 -6.46 -4.21 5.07
C ASN A 35 -5.08 -3.56 5.17
N VAL A 36 -4.44 -3.82 6.30
CA VAL A 36 -3.04 -3.47 6.56
C VAL A 36 -2.31 -4.71 7.03
N SER A 37 -1.07 -4.88 6.60
CA SER A 37 -0.14 -5.87 7.13
C SER A 37 1.20 -5.25 7.50
N ALA A 38 1.98 -5.94 8.34
CA ALA A 38 3.38 -5.62 8.63
C ALA A 38 4.19 -6.90 8.81
N ILE A 39 5.45 -6.88 8.34
CA ILE A 39 6.36 -8.02 8.35
C ILE A 39 7.26 -8.00 9.58
N SER A 40 7.59 -9.19 10.12
CA SER A 40 8.54 -9.38 11.22
C SER A 40 9.95 -8.88 10.87
N SER A 41 10.75 -8.59 11.88
CA SER A 41 12.11 -8.08 11.71
C SER A 41 13.02 -9.05 10.95
N ASP A 42 12.86 -10.36 11.21
CA ASP A 42 13.58 -11.44 10.53
C ASP A 42 12.97 -11.84 9.18
N ARG A 43 11.83 -11.20 8.80
CA ARG A 43 11.06 -11.45 7.59
C ARG A 43 10.57 -12.89 7.41
N SER A 44 10.47 -13.66 8.47
CA SER A 44 9.99 -15.04 8.40
C SER A 44 8.46 -15.16 8.32
N TYR A 45 7.74 -14.14 8.78
CA TYR A 45 6.28 -14.02 8.70
C TYR A 45 5.85 -12.54 8.66
N TYR A 46 4.63 -12.31 8.31
CA TYR A 46 3.96 -11.01 8.49
C TYR A 46 2.61 -11.22 9.17
N VAL A 47 2.06 -10.16 9.71
CA VAL A 47 0.74 -10.15 10.34
C VAL A 47 -0.20 -9.31 9.49
N ILE A 48 -1.43 -9.82 9.24
CA ILE A 48 -2.42 -9.18 8.39
C ILE A 48 -3.80 -9.19 9.06
N LYS A 49 -4.67 -8.27 8.66
CA LYS A 49 -6.08 -8.22 9.09
C LYS A 49 -6.81 -9.54 8.77
N PRO A 50 -7.64 -10.04 9.70
CA PRO A 50 -8.52 -11.18 9.42
C PRO A 50 -9.59 -10.84 8.38
N SER A 51 -10.01 -11.85 7.62
CA SER A 51 -11.13 -11.74 6.68
C SER A 51 -12.46 -11.63 7.43
N GLY A 52 -13.37 -10.78 6.94
CA GLY A 52 -14.78 -10.75 7.39
C GLY A 52 -15.04 -10.23 8.81
N ILE A 53 -14.04 -9.87 9.59
CA ILE A 53 -14.24 -9.28 10.93
C ILE A 53 -14.36 -7.76 10.80
N SER A 54 -15.42 -7.16 11.37
CA SER A 54 -15.63 -5.72 11.34
C SER A 54 -14.61 -4.98 12.20
N TYR A 55 -14.24 -3.77 11.80
CA TYR A 55 -13.22 -2.95 12.46
C TYR A 55 -13.51 -2.70 13.94
N GLU A 56 -14.78 -2.51 14.31
CA GLU A 56 -15.19 -2.24 15.68
C GLU A 56 -15.05 -3.45 16.62
N LYS A 57 -15.02 -4.66 16.07
CA LYS A 57 -14.96 -5.90 16.86
C LYS A 57 -13.56 -6.52 16.92
N MET A 58 -12.63 -6.07 16.05
CA MET A 58 -11.30 -6.64 15.99
C MET A 58 -10.49 -6.42 17.26
N LYS A 59 -9.75 -7.44 17.65
CA LYS A 59 -8.75 -7.43 18.72
C LYS A 59 -7.36 -7.71 18.12
N TYR A 60 -6.30 -7.35 18.82
CA TYR A 60 -4.95 -7.64 18.34
C TYR A 60 -4.70 -9.15 18.16
N SER A 61 -5.32 -9.99 19.00
CA SER A 61 -5.23 -11.44 18.88
C SER A 61 -5.90 -12.02 17.63
N ASP A 62 -6.75 -11.22 16.95
CA ASP A 62 -7.41 -11.64 15.72
C ASP A 62 -6.52 -11.37 14.48
N MET A 63 -5.47 -10.58 14.64
CA MET A 63 -4.52 -10.30 13.55
C MET A 63 -3.75 -11.58 13.22
N VAL A 64 -3.82 -12.01 11.95
CA VAL A 64 -3.39 -13.33 11.49
C VAL A 64 -1.93 -13.31 11.08
N PRO A 65 -1.05 -14.09 11.74
CA PRO A 65 0.32 -14.29 11.27
C PRO A 65 0.33 -15.29 10.10
N VAL A 66 1.09 -14.94 9.04
CA VAL A 66 1.20 -15.71 7.80
C VAL A 66 2.64 -15.72 7.35
N ASP A 67 3.16 -16.87 6.88
CA ASP A 67 4.48 -16.91 6.27
C ASP A 67 4.47 -16.38 4.82
N LEU A 68 5.64 -16.24 4.22
CA LEU A 68 5.74 -15.71 2.85
C LEU A 68 5.22 -16.70 1.78
N GLU A 69 4.95 -17.94 2.12
CA GLU A 69 4.32 -18.97 1.28
C GLU A 69 2.80 -19.04 1.47
N ASN A 70 2.21 -18.06 2.20
CA ASN A 70 0.79 -17.93 2.51
C ASN A 70 0.24 -19.00 3.48
N ASN A 71 1.09 -19.68 4.24
CA ASN A 71 0.61 -20.57 5.28
C ASN A 71 0.24 -19.78 6.53
N VAL A 72 -0.98 -19.96 7.02
CA VAL A 72 -1.44 -19.38 8.29
C VAL A 72 -0.70 -20.05 9.45
N LEU A 73 -0.24 -19.24 10.39
CA LEU A 73 0.53 -19.70 11.54
C LEU A 73 -0.29 -19.54 12.83
N GLU A 74 -0.38 -20.62 13.61
CA GLU A 74 -0.80 -20.62 15.03
C GLU A 74 -2.20 -20.04 15.33
N THR A 75 -3.10 -19.99 14.35
CA THR A 75 -4.50 -19.58 14.50
C THR A 75 -5.36 -20.31 13.47
N ASP A 76 -6.66 -20.44 13.76
CA ASP A 76 -7.67 -20.97 12.82
C ASP A 76 -8.40 -19.85 12.05
N LEU A 77 -8.03 -18.58 12.28
CA LEU A 77 -8.65 -17.46 11.59
C LEU A 77 -8.15 -17.36 10.13
N ASN A 78 -9.06 -17.07 9.22
CA ASN A 78 -8.71 -16.79 7.84
C ASN A 78 -8.12 -15.37 7.71
N PRO A 79 -6.94 -15.20 7.09
CA PRO A 79 -6.39 -13.89 6.77
C PRO A 79 -7.22 -13.19 5.68
N SER A 80 -6.97 -11.91 5.43
CA SER A 80 -7.51 -11.20 4.27
C SER A 80 -7.26 -11.97 2.98
N SER A 81 -8.21 -11.92 2.03
CA SER A 81 -8.04 -12.51 0.69
C SER A 81 -6.82 -11.96 -0.04
N ASP A 82 -6.42 -10.71 0.23
CA ASP A 82 -5.24 -10.08 -0.39
C ASP A 82 -3.88 -10.62 0.09
N THR A 83 -3.89 -11.60 0.99
CA THR A 83 -2.68 -12.23 1.53
C THR A 83 -1.65 -12.61 0.45
N PRO A 84 -2.02 -13.26 -0.68
CA PRO A 84 -1.07 -13.60 -1.74
C PRO A 84 -0.44 -12.38 -2.42
N THR A 85 -1.19 -11.28 -2.58
CA THR A 85 -0.68 -10.01 -3.10
C THR A 85 0.39 -9.43 -2.17
N HIS A 86 0.10 -9.40 -0.85
CA HIS A 86 1.04 -8.88 0.15
C HIS A 86 2.33 -9.72 0.21
N SER A 87 2.23 -11.04 0.17
CA SER A 87 3.41 -11.94 0.14
C SER A 87 4.33 -11.61 -1.03
N LEU A 88 3.77 -11.42 -2.24
CA LEU A 88 4.56 -11.10 -3.43
C LEU A 88 5.25 -9.74 -3.31
N LEU A 89 4.58 -8.73 -2.77
CA LEU A 89 5.19 -7.42 -2.54
C LEU A 89 6.31 -7.48 -1.51
N TYR A 90 6.16 -8.23 -0.41
CA TYR A 90 7.24 -8.45 0.55
C TYR A 90 8.43 -9.19 -0.07
N LYS A 91 8.19 -10.16 -0.97
CA LYS A 91 9.25 -10.88 -1.69
C LYS A 91 9.95 -10.00 -2.73
N ALA A 92 9.21 -9.09 -3.38
CA ALA A 92 9.73 -8.24 -4.45
C ALA A 92 10.76 -7.21 -3.95
N ASP A 93 10.56 -6.63 -2.77
CA ASP A 93 11.53 -5.68 -2.21
C ASP A 93 11.67 -5.87 -0.69
N PRO A 94 12.87 -6.27 -0.21
CA PRO A 94 13.11 -6.49 1.22
C PRO A 94 13.02 -5.22 2.08
N ARG A 95 13.01 -4.04 1.49
CA ARG A 95 12.84 -2.77 2.19
C ARG A 95 11.40 -2.51 2.60
N ILE A 96 10.41 -3.18 2.02
CA ILE A 96 9.00 -3.06 2.39
C ILE A 96 8.79 -3.67 3.77
N LYS A 97 8.25 -2.88 4.71
CA LYS A 97 7.93 -3.29 6.08
C LYS A 97 6.45 -3.39 6.37
N ALA A 98 5.63 -2.65 5.64
CA ALA A 98 4.18 -2.69 5.80
C ALA A 98 3.48 -2.37 4.48
N ILE A 99 2.29 -2.94 4.29
CA ILE A 99 1.48 -2.80 3.08
C ILE A 99 0.05 -2.46 3.50
N VAL A 100 -0.59 -1.61 2.71
CA VAL A 100 -1.99 -1.21 2.85
C VAL A 100 -2.70 -1.36 1.52
N HIS A 101 -3.91 -1.93 1.54
CA HIS A 101 -4.85 -1.93 0.44
C HIS A 101 -6.13 -1.21 0.83
N THR A 102 -6.70 -0.41 -0.09
CA THR A 102 -7.96 0.30 0.13
C THR A 102 -8.86 0.28 -1.10
N HIS A 103 -10.13 0.63 -0.89
CA HIS A 103 -11.07 0.96 -1.97
C HIS A 103 -11.49 2.44 -1.86
N SER A 104 -10.54 3.32 -1.59
CA SER A 104 -10.80 4.75 -1.42
C SER A 104 -11.23 5.40 -2.75
N PRO A 105 -12.26 6.27 -2.74
CA PRO A 105 -13.03 6.60 -3.94
C PRO A 105 -12.23 7.25 -5.08
N PHE A 106 -11.35 8.20 -4.78
CA PHE A 106 -10.61 8.89 -5.85
C PHE A 106 -9.52 8.01 -6.44
N SER A 107 -8.81 7.26 -5.61
CA SER A 107 -7.79 6.31 -6.08
C SER A 107 -8.42 5.19 -6.92
N VAL A 108 -9.58 4.66 -6.50
CA VAL A 108 -10.34 3.67 -7.27
C VAL A 108 -10.84 4.26 -8.59
N ALA A 109 -11.31 5.52 -8.60
CA ALA A 109 -11.75 6.16 -9.84
C ALA A 109 -10.62 6.23 -10.88
N TRP A 110 -9.39 6.58 -10.47
CA TRP A 110 -8.23 6.55 -11.36
C TRP A 110 -7.88 5.12 -11.82
N ALA A 111 -7.97 4.14 -10.92
CA ALA A 111 -7.74 2.73 -11.24
C ALA A 111 -8.77 2.21 -12.26
N GLN A 112 -10.07 2.50 -12.07
CA GLN A 112 -11.15 2.15 -13.01
C GLN A 112 -10.99 2.83 -14.37
N ALA A 113 -10.50 4.07 -14.39
CA ALA A 113 -10.19 4.79 -15.62
C ALA A 113 -8.94 4.23 -16.34
N GLY A 114 -8.17 3.33 -15.71
CA GLY A 114 -6.92 2.79 -16.23
C GLY A 114 -5.85 3.86 -16.45
N LYS A 115 -5.82 4.88 -15.60
CA LYS A 115 -4.91 6.02 -15.70
C LYS A 115 -4.02 6.13 -14.47
N GLU A 116 -2.75 6.46 -14.69
CA GLU A 116 -1.84 6.87 -13.61
C GLU A 116 -2.32 8.19 -12.97
N ILE A 117 -1.96 8.41 -11.71
CA ILE A 117 -2.15 9.72 -11.07
C ILE A 117 -0.91 10.57 -11.37
N PRO A 118 -1.04 11.64 -12.18
CA PRO A 118 0.10 12.45 -12.57
C PRO A 118 0.65 13.30 -11.42
N ALA A 119 1.96 13.52 -11.40
CA ALA A 119 2.62 14.38 -10.40
C ALA A 119 2.37 15.86 -10.73
N LEU A 120 1.24 16.42 -10.29
CA LEU A 120 0.80 17.77 -10.64
C LEU A 120 1.27 18.86 -9.68
N GLY A 121 1.75 18.51 -8.49
CA GLY A 121 2.12 19.51 -7.49
C GLY A 121 3.05 19.00 -6.40
N THR A 122 3.37 19.89 -5.48
CA THR A 122 4.37 19.67 -4.43
C THR A 122 3.92 18.67 -3.37
N THR A 123 2.63 18.61 -3.04
CA THR A 123 2.07 17.61 -2.11
C THR A 123 2.31 16.19 -2.61
N HIS A 124 2.10 15.96 -3.90
CA HIS A 124 2.42 14.68 -4.55
C HIS A 124 3.93 14.41 -4.47
N ALA A 125 4.73 15.35 -4.94
CA ALA A 125 6.19 15.21 -5.02
C ALA A 125 6.88 15.03 -3.65
N ASP A 126 6.28 15.50 -2.57
CA ASP A 126 6.80 15.29 -1.21
C ASP A 126 6.72 13.82 -0.74
N ASN A 127 5.89 13.00 -1.37
CA ASN A 127 5.60 11.64 -0.90
C ASN A 127 5.85 10.56 -1.96
N PHE A 128 5.74 10.91 -3.26
CA PHE A 128 5.87 9.98 -4.38
C PHE A 128 6.78 10.58 -5.45
N TYR A 129 7.75 9.79 -5.92
CA TYR A 129 8.62 10.21 -7.03
C TYR A 129 7.96 9.87 -8.37
N GLY A 130 7.69 10.89 -9.18
CA GLY A 130 6.98 10.73 -10.46
C GLY A 130 5.48 10.45 -10.28
N SER A 131 4.83 9.97 -11.34
CA SER A 131 3.43 9.57 -11.31
C SER A 131 3.22 8.33 -10.45
N ILE A 132 2.03 8.17 -9.87
CA ILE A 132 1.62 6.90 -9.27
C ILE A 132 1.09 6.01 -10.39
N PRO A 133 1.74 4.86 -10.67
CA PRO A 133 1.42 4.05 -11.83
C PRO A 133 0.07 3.33 -11.70
N CYS A 134 -0.53 3.00 -12.85
CA CYS A 134 -1.65 2.09 -12.96
C CYS A 134 -1.21 0.86 -13.75
N THR A 135 -1.51 -0.34 -13.24
CA THR A 135 -1.17 -1.59 -13.93
C THR A 135 -1.98 -1.78 -15.22
N ASN A 136 -1.59 -2.73 -16.06
CA ASN A 136 -2.48 -3.26 -17.09
C ASN A 136 -3.63 -4.05 -16.42
N SER A 137 -4.72 -4.29 -17.18
CA SER A 137 -5.76 -5.23 -16.76
C SER A 137 -5.19 -6.64 -16.60
N LEU A 138 -5.73 -7.41 -15.66
CA LEU A 138 -5.50 -8.84 -15.62
C LEU A 138 -6.17 -9.49 -16.83
N THR A 139 -5.58 -10.59 -17.33
CA THR A 139 -6.22 -11.41 -18.37
C THR A 139 -7.34 -12.27 -17.77
N ASP A 140 -8.22 -12.81 -18.64
CA ASP A 140 -9.30 -13.70 -18.19
C ASP A 140 -8.75 -14.94 -17.45
N GLU A 141 -7.61 -15.48 -17.88
CA GLU A 141 -6.95 -16.61 -17.22
C GLU A 141 -6.43 -16.21 -15.83
N GLN A 142 -5.89 -15.00 -15.70
CA GLN A 142 -5.42 -14.47 -14.41
C GLN A 142 -6.59 -14.23 -13.45
N ILE A 143 -7.71 -13.72 -13.95
CA ILE A 143 -8.93 -13.46 -13.17
C ILE A 143 -9.56 -14.76 -12.70
N ASN A 144 -9.73 -15.74 -13.58
CA ASN A 144 -10.35 -17.03 -13.28
C ASN A 144 -9.41 -17.97 -12.49
N GLY A 145 -8.12 -17.68 -12.42
CA GLY A 145 -7.12 -18.44 -11.69
C GLY A 145 -6.95 -17.98 -10.23
N GLN A 146 -5.70 -17.74 -9.84
CA GLN A 146 -5.36 -17.25 -8.51
C GLN A 146 -5.37 -15.71 -8.50
N TYR A 147 -6.55 -15.11 -8.45
CA TYR A 147 -6.77 -13.68 -8.68
C TYR A 147 -5.88 -12.79 -7.82
N GLU A 148 -5.84 -13.01 -6.50
CA GLU A 148 -5.05 -12.19 -5.58
C GLU A 148 -3.53 -12.39 -5.76
N HIS A 149 -3.10 -13.61 -6.10
CA HIS A 149 -1.72 -13.86 -6.49
C HIS A 149 -1.37 -13.11 -7.78
N ASN A 150 -2.21 -13.21 -8.79
CA ASN A 150 -2.01 -12.55 -10.08
C ASN A 150 -2.06 -11.02 -9.96
N THR A 151 -2.84 -10.48 -9.02
CA THR A 151 -2.81 -9.07 -8.64
C THR A 151 -1.40 -8.66 -8.18
N GLY A 152 -0.77 -9.45 -7.32
CA GLY A 152 0.62 -9.22 -6.92
C GLY A 152 1.60 -9.33 -8.08
N VAL A 153 1.43 -10.32 -8.96
CA VAL A 153 2.27 -10.51 -10.16
C VAL A 153 2.22 -9.28 -11.07
N VAL A 154 1.04 -8.77 -11.42
CA VAL A 154 0.93 -7.60 -12.30
C VAL A 154 1.53 -6.34 -11.70
N ILE A 155 1.47 -6.18 -10.37
CA ILE A 155 2.14 -5.06 -9.66
C ILE A 155 3.66 -5.19 -9.80
N VAL A 156 4.23 -6.33 -9.41
CA VAL A 156 5.68 -6.56 -9.43
C VAL A 156 6.23 -6.46 -10.85
N ASP A 157 5.55 -7.06 -11.82
CA ASP A 157 5.91 -6.98 -13.23
C ASP A 157 5.90 -5.54 -13.75
N HIS A 158 4.88 -4.76 -13.38
CA HIS A 158 4.77 -3.36 -13.79
C HIS A 158 5.96 -2.53 -13.28
N PHE A 159 6.33 -2.70 -12.01
CA PHE A 159 7.48 -2.00 -11.42
C PHE A 159 8.79 -2.40 -12.07
N ASN A 160 9.03 -3.69 -12.24
CA ASN A 160 10.26 -4.22 -12.85
C ASN A 160 10.41 -3.78 -14.32
N LYS A 161 9.36 -3.91 -15.12
CA LYS A 161 9.38 -3.54 -16.55
C LYS A 161 9.62 -2.05 -16.78
N ASN A 162 9.14 -1.20 -15.87
CA ASN A 162 9.28 0.25 -15.99
C ASN A 162 10.43 0.81 -15.13
N ASN A 163 11.25 -0.04 -14.50
CA ASN A 163 12.35 0.35 -13.60
C ASN A 163 11.92 1.35 -12.52
N ILE A 164 10.74 1.11 -11.91
CA ILE A 164 10.21 1.94 -10.83
C ILE A 164 10.76 1.42 -9.49
N ASP A 165 11.39 2.30 -8.70
CA ASP A 165 11.85 1.94 -7.36
C ASP A 165 10.67 1.88 -6.39
N PHE A 166 10.49 0.73 -5.71
CA PHE A 166 9.38 0.50 -4.78
C PHE A 166 9.34 1.51 -3.62
N ILE A 167 10.48 2.04 -3.19
CA ILE A 167 10.53 2.98 -2.07
C ILE A 167 10.37 4.43 -2.52
N ALA A 168 10.82 4.75 -3.73
CA ALA A 168 10.65 6.08 -4.29
C ALA A 168 9.19 6.36 -4.71
N THR A 169 8.49 5.34 -5.20
CA THR A 169 7.07 5.41 -5.58
C THR A 169 6.29 4.32 -4.83
N PRO A 170 6.04 4.49 -3.52
CA PRO A 170 5.49 3.44 -2.66
C PRO A 170 3.98 3.26 -2.81
N ALA A 171 3.47 3.32 -4.04
CA ALA A 171 2.05 3.14 -4.34
C ALA A 171 1.84 2.69 -5.78
N VAL A 172 0.73 2.00 -6.03
CA VAL A 172 0.26 1.57 -7.35
C VAL A 172 -1.25 1.51 -7.38
N LEU A 173 -1.84 1.76 -8.53
CA LEU A 173 -3.23 1.45 -8.82
C LEU A 173 -3.28 0.13 -9.59
N VAL A 174 -4.01 -0.85 -9.08
CA VAL A 174 -4.36 -2.04 -9.87
C VAL A 174 -5.58 -1.67 -10.69
N LYS A 175 -5.46 -1.73 -12.02
CA LYS A 175 -6.54 -1.35 -12.93
C LYS A 175 -7.82 -2.15 -12.62
N GLU A 176 -8.96 -1.44 -12.59
CA GLU A 176 -10.30 -1.99 -12.31
C GLU A 176 -10.49 -2.49 -10.86
N HIS A 177 -9.49 -2.33 -9.98
CA HIS A 177 -9.55 -2.78 -8.59
C HIS A 177 -9.37 -1.61 -7.61
N GLY A 178 -8.11 -1.20 -7.35
CA GLY A 178 -7.84 -0.14 -6.40
C GLY A 178 -6.36 -0.02 -6.05
N PRO A 179 -6.03 0.86 -5.08
CA PRO A 179 -4.65 1.13 -4.72
C PRO A 179 -4.06 0.10 -3.74
N PHE A 180 -2.77 -0.16 -3.92
CA PHE A 180 -1.88 -0.70 -2.91
C PHE A 180 -0.81 0.33 -2.59
N CYS A 181 -0.54 0.53 -1.30
CA CYS A 181 0.56 1.37 -0.82
C CYS A 181 1.42 0.57 0.14
N TRP A 182 2.68 0.97 0.30
CA TRP A 182 3.58 0.33 1.25
C TRP A 182 4.54 1.33 1.88
N SER A 183 5.16 0.94 2.98
CA SER A 183 6.15 1.74 3.68
C SER A 183 7.37 0.90 4.04
N ASN A 184 8.53 1.54 4.05
CA ASN A 184 9.77 0.98 4.59
C ASN A 184 9.99 1.31 6.09
N LYS A 185 8.96 1.83 6.78
CA LYS A 185 9.04 2.24 8.19
C LYS A 185 8.11 1.42 9.07
N SER A 186 6.79 1.64 8.97
CA SER A 186 5.79 1.04 9.84
C SER A 186 4.43 0.89 9.17
N ALA A 187 3.53 0.12 9.81
CA ALA A 187 2.13 -0.01 9.39
C ALA A 187 1.38 1.33 9.43
N GLU A 188 1.61 2.14 10.47
CA GLU A 188 1.02 3.48 10.58
C GLU A 188 1.47 4.39 9.43
N ASP A 189 2.77 4.36 9.08
CA ASP A 189 3.31 5.16 7.98
C ASP A 189 2.72 4.74 6.62
N ALA A 190 2.50 3.44 6.40
CA ALA A 190 1.81 2.94 5.20
C ALA A 190 0.37 3.49 5.10
N VAL A 191 -0.38 3.54 6.21
CA VAL A 191 -1.72 4.15 6.23
C VAL A 191 -1.66 5.65 5.94
N LYS A 192 -0.70 6.38 6.51
CA LYS A 192 -0.49 7.81 6.21
C LYS A 192 -0.18 8.04 4.73
N LEU A 193 0.59 7.15 4.10
CA LEU A 193 0.82 7.19 2.65
C LEU A 193 -0.48 6.93 1.86
N ALA A 194 -1.33 5.99 2.28
CA ALA A 194 -2.62 5.75 1.65
C ALA A 194 -3.57 6.97 1.79
N MET A 195 -3.58 7.64 2.94
CA MET A 195 -4.30 8.90 3.13
C MET A 195 -3.79 9.98 2.17
N THR A 196 -2.48 10.10 2.04
CA THR A 196 -1.87 11.06 1.12
C THR A 196 -2.16 10.71 -0.33
N LEU A 197 -2.14 9.42 -0.70
CA LEU A 197 -2.50 8.95 -2.03
C LEU A 197 -3.92 9.36 -2.41
N GLU A 198 -4.88 9.15 -1.51
CA GLU A 198 -6.27 9.53 -1.76
C GLU A 198 -6.43 11.05 -1.96
N GLU A 199 -5.76 11.86 -1.15
CA GLU A 199 -5.80 13.31 -1.30
C GLU A 199 -5.13 13.79 -2.60
N VAL A 200 -3.99 13.23 -3.00
CA VAL A 200 -3.36 13.62 -4.29
C VAL A 200 -4.15 13.12 -5.49
N ALA A 201 -4.81 11.95 -5.39
CA ALA A 201 -5.74 11.46 -6.40
C ALA A 201 -6.92 12.42 -6.59
N LYS A 202 -7.49 12.90 -5.50
CA LYS A 202 -8.57 13.89 -5.48
C LYS A 202 -8.11 15.23 -6.04
N MET A 203 -6.96 15.74 -5.63
CA MET A 203 -6.37 16.98 -6.16
C MET A 203 -6.13 16.85 -7.67
N ALA A 204 -5.58 15.74 -8.14
CA ALA A 204 -5.32 15.50 -9.56
C ALA A 204 -6.63 15.44 -10.36
N PHE A 205 -7.68 14.80 -9.82
CA PHE A 205 -9.01 14.78 -10.43
C PHE A 205 -9.56 16.19 -10.62
N TYR A 206 -9.59 17.02 -9.57
CA TYR A 206 -10.09 18.40 -9.70
C TYR A 206 -9.19 19.25 -10.59
N THR A 207 -7.88 19.10 -10.55
CA THR A 207 -6.99 19.82 -11.46
C THR A 207 -7.33 19.52 -12.91
N LYS A 208 -7.59 18.26 -13.25
CA LYS A 208 -7.98 17.84 -14.60
C LYS A 208 -9.39 18.29 -14.99
N GLN A 209 -10.28 18.52 -14.03
CA GLN A 209 -11.59 19.17 -14.31
C GLN A 209 -11.43 20.68 -14.60
N ILE A 210 -10.53 21.37 -13.90
CA ILE A 210 -10.26 22.81 -14.10
C ILE A 210 -9.46 23.04 -15.38
N ASN A 211 -8.45 22.21 -15.62
CA ASN A 211 -7.59 22.27 -16.81
C ASN A 211 -7.26 20.85 -17.30
N PRO A 212 -8.02 20.32 -18.27
CA PRO A 212 -7.82 18.96 -18.80
C PRO A 212 -6.41 18.72 -19.37
N ASP A 213 -5.80 19.76 -19.93
CA ASP A 213 -4.51 19.71 -20.61
C ASP A 213 -3.32 19.95 -19.65
N GLN A 214 -3.58 20.15 -18.34
CA GLN A 214 -2.51 20.37 -17.37
C GLN A 214 -1.46 19.26 -17.44
N SER A 215 -0.23 19.61 -17.79
CA SER A 215 0.93 18.72 -17.76
C SER A 215 1.41 18.49 -16.32
N GLN A 216 2.31 17.51 -16.16
CA GLN A 216 2.98 17.28 -14.87
C GLN A 216 3.76 18.53 -14.42
N ALA A 217 3.92 18.68 -13.12
CA ALA A 217 4.74 19.74 -12.54
C ALA A 217 6.18 19.65 -13.05
N ASN A 218 6.86 20.78 -13.11
CA ASN A 218 8.26 20.86 -13.54
C ASN A 218 9.11 19.83 -12.77
N ILE A 219 9.89 19.04 -13.50
CA ILE A 219 10.70 17.94 -12.92
C ILE A 219 11.72 18.44 -11.88
N VAL A 220 12.23 19.68 -12.03
CA VAL A 220 13.13 20.28 -11.04
C VAL A 220 12.41 20.54 -9.74
N LEU A 221 11.15 21.00 -9.79
CA LEU A 221 10.28 21.19 -8.63
C LEU A 221 9.97 19.86 -7.95
N GLN A 222 9.61 18.82 -8.73
CA GLN A 222 9.34 17.48 -8.21
C GLN A 222 10.57 16.92 -7.46
N LYS A 223 11.75 16.95 -8.10
CA LYS A 223 13.02 16.49 -7.50
C LYS A 223 13.37 17.26 -6.24
N LYS A 224 13.20 18.59 -6.24
CA LYS A 224 13.47 19.43 -5.05
C LYS A 224 12.58 19.01 -3.87
N HIS A 225 11.27 18.83 -4.10
CA HIS A 225 10.32 18.46 -3.05
C HIS A 225 10.55 17.04 -2.55
N TYR A 226 10.76 16.08 -3.43
CA TYR A 226 11.09 14.72 -3.05
C TYR A 226 12.37 14.67 -2.20
N ASN A 227 13.46 15.27 -2.67
CA ASN A 227 14.77 15.21 -2.03
C ASN A 227 14.81 15.92 -0.68
N ARG A 228 13.98 16.96 -0.44
CA ARG A 228 13.95 17.64 0.86
C ARG A 228 13.46 16.75 2.01
N LYS A 229 12.69 15.68 1.68
CA LYS A 229 12.18 14.69 2.65
C LYS A 229 12.92 13.36 2.61
N HIS A 230 13.36 12.91 1.43
CA HIS A 230 13.86 11.56 1.18
C HIS A 230 15.33 11.54 0.71
N GLY A 231 15.90 12.69 0.36
CA GLY A 231 17.28 12.78 -0.12
C GLY A 231 18.32 12.64 0.99
N LYS A 232 19.59 12.42 0.59
CA LYS A 232 20.73 12.32 1.52
C LYS A 232 20.89 13.55 2.43
N ASN A 233 20.44 14.72 1.97
CA ASN A 233 20.49 16.00 2.71
C ASN A 233 19.06 16.47 3.03
N ALA A 234 18.19 15.57 3.46
CA ALA A 234 16.82 15.92 3.85
C ALA A 234 16.84 16.97 4.98
N TYR A 235 16.03 18.02 4.83
CA TYR A 235 15.97 19.14 5.78
C TYR A 235 14.54 19.46 6.23
N TYR A 236 13.55 18.71 5.76
CA TYR A 236 12.15 18.93 6.13
C TYR A 236 11.83 18.24 7.46
N GLY A 237 11.21 18.99 8.36
CA GLY A 237 10.83 18.53 9.70
C GLY A 237 11.72 19.11 10.80
N GLN A 238 11.47 18.68 12.03
CA GLN A 238 12.30 19.07 13.18
C GLN A 238 13.62 18.27 13.18
N LYS A 239 14.70 18.89 13.59
CA LYS A 239 15.95 18.18 13.87
C LYS A 239 15.70 17.23 15.04
N GLN A 240 15.96 15.95 14.83
CA GLN A 240 15.99 14.94 15.88
C GLN A 240 17.28 15.07 16.67
#